data_5bfbf3b89977208b498214c137879aa5
#
_entry.id   5bfbf3b89977208b498214c137879aa5
#
_cell.length_a   1.000
_cell.length_b   1.000
_cell.length_c   1.000
_cell.angle_alpha   90.00
_cell.angle_beta   90.00
_cell.angle_gamma   90.00
#
_symmetry.space_group_name_H-M   'P 1'
#
loop_
_entity.id
_entity.type
_entity.pdbx_description
1 polymer ?
#
loop_
_entity_poly.entity_id
_entity_poly.type
_entity_poly.pdbx_seq_one_letter_code
_entity_poly.pdbx_strand_id
1 'polypeptide(L)'
;MTEGSNVDLASLEKLGEGYEAEIFAWEDGQALRLFREGYERNVEPERIAIPAALAGGIPAPRIGEAMSLGGREGTIMERIDGENLLDLVGRKPWFMTRESWETGKIHAKLNALPAPEGIATVHERVREWIGNVEVPPHLAALAEETLEGLEGGDRFCHSDFHPGNILLEPGGRRVVIDWGFCAAGPPESDVARTVALLRLGEPLDPSPAMRVITRLFRPMAAFVYLRGYQLMAPVDTTLMWRWVVVRAIEHLAIVRAISPPDADIPDPVAAVEGLVAVAQKRGR
;
A
#
# COMPACT_ATOMS: atom_id res chain seq x y z
N MET A 1 24.10 -2.53 13.21
CA MET A 1 23.97 -3.47 12.06
C MET A 1 24.82 -4.68 12.35
N THR A 2 24.19 -5.84 12.42
CA THR A 2 24.90 -7.12 12.59
C THR A 2 25.29 -7.60 11.20
N GLU A 3 26.59 -7.72 10.90
CA GLU A 3 27.03 -8.38 9.67
C GLU A 3 26.74 -9.88 9.78
N GLY A 4 25.86 -10.37 8.91
CA GLY A 4 25.60 -11.80 8.73
C GLY A 4 26.78 -12.48 8.03
N SER A 5 27.96 -12.48 8.67
CA SER A 5 29.23 -12.81 8.06
C SER A 5 29.43 -14.28 7.65
N ASN A 6 28.41 -15.15 7.79
CA ASN A 6 28.56 -16.57 7.44
C ASN A 6 27.30 -17.23 6.86
N VAL A 7 26.24 -16.49 6.56
CA VAL A 7 25.01 -17.06 5.99
C VAL A 7 25.04 -16.87 4.47
N ASP A 8 25.00 -17.98 3.73
CA ASP A 8 24.86 -17.93 2.27
C ASP A 8 23.36 -17.68 1.93
N LEU A 9 23.08 -16.56 1.24
CA LEU A 9 21.74 -16.22 0.80
C LEU A 9 21.08 -17.34 -0.03
N ALA A 10 21.87 -18.06 -0.83
CA ALA A 10 21.39 -19.18 -1.64
C ALA A 10 20.88 -20.37 -0.79
N SER A 11 21.28 -20.46 0.47
CA SER A 11 20.84 -21.51 1.41
C SER A 11 19.51 -21.19 2.13
N LEU A 12 19.04 -19.95 2.05
CA LEU A 12 17.81 -19.54 2.74
C LEU A 12 16.57 -19.91 1.93
N GLU A 13 15.56 -20.44 2.61
CA GLU A 13 14.24 -20.68 2.02
C GLU A 13 13.56 -19.34 1.72
N LYS A 14 13.22 -19.10 0.44
CA LYS A 14 12.46 -17.93 0.03
C LYS A 14 10.98 -18.13 0.34
N LEU A 15 10.42 -17.31 1.21
CA LEU A 15 9.01 -17.33 1.63
C LEU A 15 8.12 -16.52 0.67
N GLY A 16 8.66 -15.49 0.05
CA GLY A 16 7.94 -14.64 -0.87
C GLY A 16 8.82 -13.54 -1.44
N GLU A 17 8.24 -12.79 -2.35
CA GLU A 17 8.89 -11.59 -2.89
C GLU A 17 7.86 -10.53 -3.26
N GLY A 18 8.27 -9.29 -3.07
CA GLY A 18 7.61 -8.11 -3.59
C GLY A 18 8.52 -7.36 -4.57
N TYR A 19 8.04 -6.23 -5.03
CA TYR A 19 8.81 -5.38 -5.93
C TYR A 19 10.09 -4.84 -5.26
N GLU A 20 10.00 -4.42 -4.00
CA GLU A 20 11.09 -3.75 -3.27
C GLU A 20 12.01 -4.70 -2.50
N ALA A 21 11.50 -5.86 -2.09
CA ALA A 21 12.21 -6.77 -1.20
C ALA A 21 11.85 -8.23 -1.45
N GLU A 22 12.75 -9.11 -1.01
CA GLU A 22 12.55 -10.54 -0.92
C GLU A 22 12.44 -10.94 0.54
N ILE A 23 11.58 -11.91 0.84
CA ILE A 23 11.35 -12.42 2.19
C ILE A 23 11.92 -13.83 2.27
N PHE A 24 12.81 -14.05 3.21
CA PHE A 24 13.43 -15.35 3.47
C PHE A 24 13.06 -15.86 4.86
N ALA A 25 12.95 -17.18 5.00
CA ALA A 25 12.91 -17.78 6.31
C ALA A 25 14.24 -17.47 7.04
N TRP A 26 14.13 -17.09 8.32
CA TRP A 26 15.26 -16.81 9.17
C TRP A 26 15.29 -17.83 10.32
N GLU A 27 15.55 -17.42 11.55
CA GLU A 27 15.44 -18.30 12.70
C GLU A 27 13.97 -18.67 13.00
N ASP A 28 13.72 -19.56 13.97
CA ASP A 28 12.39 -20.01 14.34
C ASP A 28 11.42 -18.83 14.61
N GLY A 29 10.35 -18.77 13.84
CA GLY A 29 9.34 -17.72 13.95
C GLY A 29 9.75 -16.35 13.40
N GLN A 30 10.86 -16.27 12.68
CA GLN A 30 11.39 -15.04 12.09
C GLN A 30 11.46 -15.12 10.56
N ALA A 31 11.46 -13.96 9.93
CA ALA A 31 11.72 -13.77 8.52
C ALA A 31 12.73 -12.63 8.32
N LEU A 32 13.56 -12.76 7.30
CA LEU A 32 14.44 -11.69 6.82
C LEU A 32 13.78 -11.01 5.62
N ARG A 33 13.41 -9.75 5.75
CA ARG A 33 13.03 -8.88 4.64
C ARG A 33 14.31 -8.22 4.10
N LEU A 34 14.74 -8.61 2.92
CA LEU A 34 15.97 -8.15 2.29
C LEU A 34 15.63 -7.26 1.09
N PHE A 35 15.95 -5.97 1.20
CA PHE A 35 15.63 -5.00 0.17
C PHE A 35 16.47 -5.22 -1.10
N ARG A 36 15.86 -4.95 -2.25
CA ARG A 36 16.57 -4.93 -3.53
C ARG A 36 17.39 -3.65 -3.62
N GLU A 37 18.44 -3.67 -4.43
CA GLU A 37 19.29 -2.51 -4.70
C GLU A 37 18.45 -1.31 -5.16
N GLY A 38 18.65 -0.14 -4.54
CA GLY A 38 17.90 1.09 -4.78
C GLY A 38 16.63 1.28 -3.93
N TYR A 39 16.26 0.27 -3.11
CA TYR A 39 15.08 0.33 -2.22
C TYR A 39 15.43 0.43 -0.73
N GLU A 40 16.70 0.58 -0.40
CA GLU A 40 17.21 0.69 0.98
C GLU A 40 16.63 1.90 1.71
N ARG A 41 16.21 2.92 0.97
CA ARG A 41 15.54 4.13 1.50
C ARG A 41 14.23 3.81 2.25
N ASN A 42 13.61 2.66 2.01
CA ASN A 42 12.35 2.27 2.64
C ASN A 42 12.57 1.53 3.97
N VAL A 43 13.80 1.19 4.32
CA VAL A 43 14.15 0.53 5.60
C VAL A 43 13.79 1.42 6.79
N GLU A 44 14.22 2.67 6.77
CA GLU A 44 14.02 3.58 7.90
C GLU A 44 12.55 3.95 8.13
N PRO A 45 11.74 4.29 7.11
CA PRO A 45 10.31 4.47 7.26
C PRO A 45 9.60 3.27 7.91
N GLU A 46 9.92 2.02 7.52
CA GLU A 46 9.34 0.83 8.15
C GLU A 46 9.73 0.70 9.62
N ARG A 47 10.99 1.00 9.95
CA ARG A 47 11.51 0.94 11.33
C ARG A 47 10.86 1.96 12.25
N ILE A 48 10.40 3.07 11.72
CA ILE A 48 9.63 4.08 12.45
C ILE A 48 8.16 3.69 12.53
N ALA A 49 7.58 3.28 11.41
CA ALA A 49 6.16 3.04 11.25
C ALA A 49 5.66 1.82 12.03
N ILE A 50 6.34 0.68 11.93
CA ILE A 50 5.88 -0.58 12.53
C ILE A 50 5.75 -0.50 14.06
N PRO A 51 6.76 -0.03 14.82
CA PRO A 51 6.61 0.14 16.27
C PRO A 51 5.48 1.10 16.65
N ALA A 52 5.29 2.19 15.90
CA ALA A 52 4.21 3.14 16.14
C ALA A 52 2.83 2.50 15.90
N ALA A 53 2.68 1.72 14.84
CA ALA A 53 1.46 0.98 14.53
C ALA A 53 1.13 -0.03 15.64
N LEU A 54 2.12 -0.83 16.07
CA LEU A 54 1.97 -1.80 17.15
C LEU A 54 1.58 -1.13 18.48
N ALA A 55 2.24 -0.02 18.83
CA ALA A 55 1.91 0.77 20.02
C ALA A 55 0.49 1.33 19.98
N GLY A 56 -0.01 1.67 18.77
CA GLY A 56 -1.39 2.08 18.52
C GLY A 56 -2.40 0.93 18.44
N GLY A 57 -1.96 -0.33 18.64
CA GLY A 57 -2.83 -1.50 18.59
C GLY A 57 -3.21 -1.96 17.18
N ILE A 58 -2.48 -1.53 16.15
CA ILE A 58 -2.63 -2.03 14.78
C ILE A 58 -1.79 -3.31 14.64
N PRO A 59 -2.38 -4.42 14.20
CA PRO A 59 -1.64 -5.65 13.98
C PRO A 59 -0.62 -5.48 12.85
N ALA A 60 0.65 -5.52 13.18
CA ALA A 60 1.79 -5.50 12.26
C ALA A 60 2.81 -6.55 12.69
N PRO A 61 3.75 -7.00 11.83
CA PRO A 61 4.84 -7.86 12.25
C PRO A 61 5.74 -7.12 13.22
N ARG A 62 6.19 -7.79 14.27
CA ARG A 62 7.21 -7.19 15.14
C ARG A 62 8.52 -7.07 14.38
N ILE A 63 9.13 -5.89 14.44
CA ILE A 63 10.39 -5.62 13.79
C ILE A 63 11.55 -5.92 14.76
N GLY A 64 12.60 -6.57 14.26
CA GLY A 64 13.82 -6.89 14.97
C GLY A 64 15.00 -6.03 14.52
N GLU A 65 16.16 -6.65 14.46
CA GLU A 65 17.42 -5.96 14.12
C GLU A 65 17.54 -5.68 12.62
N ALA A 66 18.27 -4.61 12.29
CA ALA A 66 18.73 -4.38 10.95
C ALA A 66 19.90 -5.32 10.64
N MET A 67 19.92 -5.85 9.42
CA MET A 67 20.93 -6.76 8.94
C MET A 67 21.41 -6.36 7.56
N SER A 68 22.69 -6.60 7.27
CA SER A 68 23.21 -6.57 5.91
C SER A 68 23.63 -7.99 5.50
N LEU A 69 23.13 -8.45 4.34
CA LEU A 69 23.44 -9.77 3.81
C LEU A 69 23.67 -9.69 2.29
N GLY A 70 24.82 -10.19 1.85
CA GLY A 70 25.18 -10.12 0.43
C GLY A 70 25.30 -8.70 -0.12
N GLY A 71 25.64 -7.71 0.71
CA GLY A 71 25.73 -6.29 0.33
C GLY A 71 24.37 -5.57 0.25
N ARG A 72 23.30 -6.23 0.64
CA ARG A 72 21.93 -5.68 0.66
C ARG A 72 21.47 -5.43 2.09
N GLU A 73 20.76 -4.34 2.28
CA GLU A 73 20.14 -3.99 3.56
C GLU A 73 18.86 -4.80 3.78
N GLY A 74 18.61 -5.17 5.05
CA GLY A 74 17.41 -5.91 5.42
C GLY A 74 17.02 -5.71 6.87
N THR A 75 15.88 -6.27 7.20
CA THR A 75 15.34 -6.25 8.56
C THR A 75 14.84 -7.64 8.94
N ILE A 76 15.28 -8.12 10.11
CA ILE A 76 14.69 -9.31 10.73
C ILE A 76 13.34 -8.90 11.31
N MET A 77 12.32 -9.70 11.10
CA MET A 77 10.97 -9.43 11.60
C MET A 77 10.23 -10.70 11.99
N GLU A 78 9.10 -10.55 12.67
CA GLU A 78 8.18 -11.65 12.95
C GLU A 78 7.73 -12.29 11.63
N ARG A 79 7.86 -13.60 11.53
CA ARG A 79 7.28 -14.38 10.44
C ARG A 79 5.77 -14.48 10.67
N ILE A 80 5.00 -14.08 9.67
CA ILE A 80 3.54 -14.19 9.70
C ILE A 80 3.13 -15.33 8.79
N ASP A 81 2.64 -16.42 9.38
CA ASP A 81 2.12 -17.57 8.64
C ASP A 81 0.64 -17.33 8.28
N GLY A 82 0.42 -16.36 7.40
CA GLY A 82 -0.88 -15.90 6.96
C GLY A 82 -1.04 -15.96 5.44
N GLU A 83 -2.29 -16.09 4.99
CA GLU A 83 -2.64 -15.99 3.57
C GLU A 83 -2.89 -14.53 3.20
N ASN A 84 -2.32 -14.06 2.07
CA ASN A 84 -2.60 -12.74 1.54
C ASN A 84 -4.09 -12.60 1.18
N LEU A 85 -4.74 -11.52 1.65
CA LEU A 85 -6.18 -11.32 1.44
C LEU A 85 -6.55 -11.16 -0.04
N LEU A 86 -5.66 -10.63 -0.87
CA LEU A 86 -5.92 -10.49 -2.31
C LEU A 86 -5.98 -11.88 -2.97
N ASP A 87 -5.05 -12.77 -2.61
CA ASP A 87 -5.03 -14.16 -3.09
C ASP A 87 -6.23 -14.96 -2.57
N LEU A 88 -6.57 -14.76 -1.30
CA LEU A 88 -7.77 -15.38 -0.70
C LEU A 88 -9.03 -15.00 -1.47
N VAL A 89 -9.23 -13.69 -1.73
CA VAL A 89 -10.41 -13.20 -2.45
C VAL A 89 -10.38 -13.63 -3.91
N GLY A 90 -9.21 -13.71 -4.54
CA GLY A 90 -9.05 -14.24 -5.89
C GLY A 90 -9.54 -15.69 -6.01
N ARG A 91 -9.21 -16.53 -5.04
CA ARG A 91 -9.64 -17.95 -5.00
C ARG A 91 -11.05 -18.15 -4.43
N LYS A 92 -11.49 -17.27 -3.54
CA LYS A 92 -12.77 -17.34 -2.82
C LYS A 92 -13.49 -16.01 -2.82
N PRO A 93 -14.09 -15.59 -3.95
CA PRO A 93 -14.66 -14.24 -4.11
C PRO A 93 -15.74 -13.87 -3.07
N TRP A 94 -16.40 -14.86 -2.46
CA TRP A 94 -17.41 -14.60 -1.42
C TRP A 94 -16.84 -14.00 -0.13
N PHE A 95 -15.52 -14.11 0.09
CA PHE A 95 -14.86 -13.40 1.19
C PHE A 95 -14.71 -11.90 0.96
N MET A 96 -14.80 -11.42 -0.28
CA MET A 96 -14.53 -10.03 -0.63
C MET A 96 -15.32 -9.03 0.24
N THR A 97 -16.62 -9.24 0.43
CA THR A 97 -17.46 -8.33 1.21
C THR A 97 -16.98 -8.24 2.67
N ARG A 98 -16.75 -9.40 3.29
CA ARG A 98 -16.27 -9.46 4.67
C ARG A 98 -14.89 -8.80 4.81
N GLU A 99 -13.96 -9.19 3.94
CA GLU A 99 -12.58 -8.74 4.07
C GLU A 99 -12.43 -7.26 3.70
N SER A 100 -13.17 -6.75 2.71
CA SER A 100 -13.21 -5.30 2.44
C SER A 100 -13.76 -4.51 3.62
N TRP A 101 -14.80 -5.02 4.30
CA TRP A 101 -15.36 -4.39 5.49
C TRP A 101 -14.36 -4.34 6.66
N GLU A 102 -13.71 -5.47 6.97
CA GLU A 102 -12.73 -5.54 8.05
C GLU A 102 -11.47 -4.70 7.72
N THR A 103 -11.04 -4.68 6.45
CA THR A 103 -9.97 -3.81 5.97
C THR A 103 -10.28 -2.34 6.26
N GLY A 104 -11.51 -1.88 5.96
CA GLY A 104 -11.93 -0.51 6.25
C GLY A 104 -11.88 -0.18 7.74
N LYS A 105 -12.30 -1.10 8.61
CA LYS A 105 -12.26 -0.91 10.07
C LYS A 105 -10.83 -0.80 10.62
N ILE A 106 -9.92 -1.64 10.13
CA ILE A 106 -8.51 -1.59 10.55
C ILE A 106 -7.88 -0.27 10.09
N HIS A 107 -8.17 0.14 8.86
CA HIS A 107 -7.65 1.38 8.31
C HIS A 107 -8.11 2.62 9.08
N ALA A 108 -9.39 2.67 9.46
CA ALA A 108 -9.91 3.76 10.29
C ALA A 108 -9.22 3.85 11.67
N LYS A 109 -8.87 2.72 12.27
CA LYS A 109 -8.11 2.69 13.52
C LYS A 109 -6.68 3.22 13.32
N LEU A 110 -6.04 2.88 12.22
CA LEU A 110 -4.70 3.40 11.88
C LEU A 110 -4.74 4.91 11.72
N ASN A 111 -5.66 5.42 10.90
CA ASN A 111 -5.78 6.87 10.66
C ASN A 111 -6.25 7.68 11.86
N ALA A 112 -6.73 7.03 12.93
CA ALA A 112 -7.00 7.70 14.21
C ALA A 112 -5.73 8.01 15.01
N LEU A 113 -4.61 7.34 14.70
CA LEU A 113 -3.32 7.56 15.36
C LEU A 113 -2.63 8.82 14.82
N PRO A 114 -1.88 9.55 15.65
CA PRO A 114 -0.95 10.55 15.16
C PRO A 114 0.17 9.87 14.35
N ALA A 115 0.64 10.55 13.32
CA ALA A 115 1.80 10.09 12.58
C ALA A 115 3.05 10.10 13.48
N PRO A 116 3.91 9.07 13.41
CA PRO A 116 5.17 9.10 14.15
C PRO A 116 6.10 10.17 13.59
N GLU A 117 6.95 10.72 14.45
CA GLU A 117 7.98 11.68 14.03
C GLU A 117 8.97 11.03 13.06
N GLY A 118 9.47 11.78 12.11
CA GLY A 118 10.53 11.34 11.19
C GLY A 118 10.02 10.70 9.89
N ILE A 119 8.70 10.54 9.70
CA ILE A 119 8.15 10.14 8.39
C ILE A 119 7.80 11.36 7.54
N ALA A 120 7.89 11.19 6.21
CA ALA A 120 7.54 12.24 5.25
C ALA A 120 6.03 12.56 5.28
N THR A 121 5.67 13.73 4.78
CA THR A 121 4.26 14.08 4.56
C THR A 121 3.73 13.44 3.27
N VAL A 122 2.41 13.27 3.19
CA VAL A 122 1.74 12.80 1.96
C VAL A 122 2.05 13.74 0.79
N HIS A 123 2.11 15.05 1.01
CA HIS A 123 2.43 16.03 -0.03
C HIS A 123 3.83 15.83 -0.60
N GLU A 124 4.82 15.60 0.26
CA GLU A 124 6.19 15.31 -0.16
C GLU A 124 6.27 14.00 -0.95
N ARG A 125 5.62 12.93 -0.48
CA ARG A 125 5.61 11.63 -1.18
C ARG A 125 4.97 11.72 -2.56
N VAL A 126 3.82 12.39 -2.67
CA VAL A 126 3.13 12.56 -3.95
C VAL A 126 4.00 13.33 -4.94
N ARG A 127 4.61 14.45 -4.52
CA ARG A 127 5.51 15.24 -5.37
C ARG A 127 6.75 14.45 -5.79
N GLU A 128 7.32 13.67 -4.88
CA GLU A 128 8.45 12.79 -5.18
C GLU A 128 8.10 11.81 -6.31
N TRP A 129 6.97 11.12 -6.22
CA TRP A 129 6.57 10.15 -7.24
C TRP A 129 6.27 10.79 -8.59
N ILE A 130 5.46 11.85 -8.61
CA ILE A 130 5.07 12.54 -9.86
C ILE A 130 6.28 13.25 -10.49
N GLY A 131 7.20 13.78 -9.68
CA GLY A 131 8.38 14.49 -10.16
C GLY A 131 9.49 13.61 -10.72
N ASN A 132 9.56 12.35 -10.30
CA ASN A 132 10.65 11.42 -10.68
C ASN A 132 10.28 10.49 -11.84
N VAL A 133 9.06 10.52 -12.33
CA VAL A 133 8.56 9.62 -13.38
C VAL A 133 7.83 10.41 -14.46
N GLU A 134 7.97 10.00 -15.71
CA GLU A 134 7.27 10.64 -16.81
C GLU A 134 5.75 10.38 -16.72
N VAL A 135 5.02 11.40 -16.31
CA VAL A 135 3.55 11.44 -16.28
C VAL A 135 3.07 12.39 -17.36
N PRO A 136 1.92 12.15 -18.05
CA PRO A 136 1.40 13.08 -19.03
C PRO A 136 1.31 14.51 -18.46
N PRO A 137 1.80 15.55 -19.17
CA PRO A 137 1.94 16.90 -18.60
C PRO A 137 0.64 17.47 -18.06
N HIS A 138 -0.49 17.18 -18.69
CA HIS A 138 -1.80 17.65 -18.25
C HIS A 138 -2.25 16.98 -16.92
N LEU A 139 -1.86 15.72 -16.68
CA LEU A 139 -2.14 15.03 -15.41
C LEU A 139 -1.20 15.53 -14.31
N ALA A 140 0.08 15.74 -14.62
CA ALA A 140 1.03 16.28 -13.65
C ALA A 140 0.60 17.68 -13.19
N ALA A 141 0.23 18.57 -14.12
CA ALA A 141 -0.28 19.91 -13.82
C ALA A 141 -1.56 19.86 -12.97
N LEU A 142 -2.51 18.97 -13.33
CA LEU A 142 -3.75 18.77 -12.57
C LEU A 142 -3.49 18.26 -11.15
N ALA A 143 -2.52 17.36 -10.98
CA ALA A 143 -2.17 16.85 -9.66
C ALA A 143 -1.59 17.95 -8.78
N GLU A 144 -0.66 18.77 -9.30
CA GLU A 144 -0.06 19.86 -8.53
C GLU A 144 -1.09 20.94 -8.18
N GLU A 145 -1.91 21.40 -9.16
CA GLU A 145 -2.99 22.36 -8.89
C GLU A 145 -3.96 21.86 -7.83
N THR A 146 -4.33 20.56 -7.90
CA THR A 146 -5.23 19.98 -6.92
C THR A 146 -4.58 19.89 -5.55
N LEU A 147 -3.30 19.47 -5.50
CA LEU A 147 -2.53 19.30 -4.27
C LEU A 147 -2.30 20.62 -3.52
N GLU A 148 -2.05 21.73 -4.26
CA GLU A 148 -1.95 23.07 -3.66
C GLU A 148 -3.22 23.53 -2.94
N GLY A 149 -4.38 23.07 -3.41
CA GLY A 149 -5.68 23.36 -2.79
C GLY A 149 -6.10 22.35 -1.71
N LEU A 150 -5.23 21.41 -1.30
CA LEU A 150 -5.50 20.42 -0.27
C LEU A 150 -4.64 20.68 0.97
N GLU A 151 -5.29 20.72 2.14
CA GLU A 151 -4.57 20.89 3.39
C GLU A 151 -3.80 19.60 3.75
N GLY A 152 -2.67 19.75 4.41
CA GLY A 152 -1.92 18.68 5.02
C GLY A 152 -2.63 18.10 6.25
N GLY A 153 -1.98 17.18 6.91
CA GLY A 153 -2.49 16.54 8.12
C GLY A 153 -1.39 15.87 8.91
N ASP A 154 -1.74 15.45 10.11
CA ASP A 154 -0.84 14.85 11.09
C ASP A 154 -1.22 13.42 11.46
N ARG A 155 -2.12 12.80 10.70
CA ARG A 155 -2.55 11.43 10.95
C ARG A 155 -1.64 10.42 10.27
N PHE A 156 -1.60 9.23 10.87
CA PHE A 156 -0.79 8.14 10.38
C PHE A 156 -1.45 7.49 9.16
N CYS A 157 -0.89 7.75 7.99
CA CYS A 157 -1.29 7.19 6.72
C CYS A 157 -0.36 6.05 6.33
N HIS A 158 -0.93 4.92 5.92
CA HIS A 158 -0.17 3.80 5.36
C HIS A 158 0.32 4.10 3.94
N SER A 159 -0.47 4.84 3.20
CA SER A 159 -0.27 5.25 1.80
C SER A 159 -0.23 4.12 0.76
N ASP A 160 -0.36 2.86 1.21
CA ASP A 160 -0.52 1.69 0.33
C ASP A 160 -1.42 0.62 0.97
N PHE A 161 -2.51 1.07 1.63
CA PHE A 161 -3.41 0.20 2.38
C PHE A 161 -4.41 -0.51 1.45
N HIS A 162 -4.16 -1.77 1.15
CA HIS A 162 -5.03 -2.58 0.29
C HIS A 162 -4.97 -4.08 0.69
N PRO A 163 -5.91 -4.93 0.22
CA PRO A 163 -5.94 -6.35 0.61
C PRO A 163 -4.65 -7.13 0.33
N GLY A 164 -3.85 -6.71 -0.65
CA GLY A 164 -2.53 -7.29 -0.94
C GLY A 164 -1.50 -7.07 0.17
N ASN A 165 -1.70 -6.05 1.01
CA ASN A 165 -0.83 -5.73 2.14
C ASN A 165 -1.44 -6.15 3.49
N ILE A 166 -2.31 -7.17 3.48
CA ILE A 166 -2.88 -7.75 4.69
C ILE A 166 -2.75 -9.28 4.62
N LEU A 167 -2.13 -9.87 5.63
CA LEU A 167 -2.05 -11.32 5.81
C LEU A 167 -3.10 -11.76 6.81
N LEU A 168 -3.88 -12.79 6.45
CA LEU A 168 -4.88 -13.42 7.31
C LEU A 168 -4.31 -14.72 7.88
N GLU A 169 -4.05 -14.75 9.17
CA GLU A 169 -3.61 -15.95 9.86
C GLU A 169 -4.77 -16.95 10.10
N PRO A 170 -4.47 -18.23 10.27
CA PRO A 170 -5.49 -19.26 10.55
C PRO A 170 -6.39 -18.95 11.74
N GLY A 171 -5.88 -18.20 12.73
CA GLY A 171 -6.63 -17.70 13.89
C GLY A 171 -7.55 -16.50 13.62
N GLY A 172 -7.57 -15.98 12.39
CA GLY A 172 -8.39 -14.84 11.99
C GLY A 172 -7.76 -13.47 12.30
N ARG A 173 -6.53 -13.40 12.82
CA ARG A 173 -5.77 -12.16 12.97
C ARG A 173 -5.39 -11.66 11.59
N ARG A 174 -5.62 -10.37 11.33
CA ARG A 174 -5.22 -9.68 10.08
C ARG A 174 -4.03 -8.81 10.39
N VAL A 175 -2.90 -9.11 9.78
CA VAL A 175 -1.63 -8.41 9.99
C VAL A 175 -1.35 -7.53 8.78
N VAL A 176 -1.17 -6.23 9.02
CA VAL A 176 -0.83 -5.24 7.99
C VAL A 176 0.67 -5.28 7.77
N ILE A 177 1.07 -5.37 6.52
CA ILE A 177 2.47 -5.43 6.07
C ILE A 177 2.78 -4.30 5.09
N ASP A 178 4.04 -4.15 4.73
CA ASP A 178 4.55 -3.20 3.73
C ASP A 178 4.36 -1.72 4.12
N TRP A 179 5.08 -1.31 5.15
CA TRP A 179 5.00 0.01 5.76
C TRP A 179 5.95 1.06 5.15
N GLY A 180 6.66 0.74 4.07
CA GLY A 180 7.66 1.62 3.45
C GLY A 180 7.10 2.94 2.88
N PHE A 181 5.80 2.97 2.54
CA PHE A 181 5.11 4.15 1.98
C PHE A 181 4.46 5.07 3.01
N CYS A 182 4.58 4.76 4.30
CA CYS A 182 3.93 5.52 5.36
C CYS A 182 4.26 7.01 5.32
N ALA A 183 3.24 7.82 5.64
CA ALA A 183 3.35 9.27 5.62
C ALA A 183 2.44 9.93 6.65
N ALA A 184 2.74 11.20 6.99
CA ALA A 184 1.84 12.06 7.75
C ALA A 184 0.86 12.77 6.80
N GLY A 185 -0.44 12.67 7.04
CA GLY A 185 -1.43 13.30 6.18
C GLY A 185 -2.85 13.28 6.74
N PRO A 186 -3.82 13.85 6.00
CA PRO A 186 -5.21 13.73 6.37
C PRO A 186 -5.73 12.32 6.06
N PRO A 187 -6.64 11.76 6.87
CA PRO A 187 -7.25 10.45 6.65
C PRO A 187 -7.86 10.28 5.25
N GLU A 188 -8.46 11.34 4.72
CA GLU A 188 -9.07 11.36 3.39
C GLU A 188 -8.08 11.02 2.28
N SER A 189 -6.81 11.40 2.44
CA SER A 189 -5.77 11.10 1.45
C SER A 189 -5.43 9.59 1.43
N ASP A 190 -5.39 8.96 2.59
CA ASP A 190 -5.08 7.53 2.72
C ASP A 190 -6.26 6.67 2.25
N VAL A 191 -7.48 7.03 2.64
CA VAL A 191 -8.71 6.43 2.12
C VAL A 191 -8.80 6.58 0.60
N ALA A 192 -8.45 7.75 0.07
CA ALA A 192 -8.43 8.01 -1.38
C ALA A 192 -7.43 7.11 -2.11
N ARG A 193 -6.25 6.88 -1.53
CA ARG A 193 -5.25 5.95 -2.07
C ARG A 193 -5.81 4.54 -2.15
N THR A 194 -6.41 4.04 -1.07
CA THR A 194 -7.07 2.71 -1.05
C THR A 194 -8.17 2.63 -2.10
N VAL A 195 -9.00 3.65 -2.24
CA VAL A 195 -10.06 3.70 -3.26
C VAL A 195 -9.46 3.67 -4.68
N ALA A 196 -8.37 4.40 -4.92
CA ALA A 196 -7.67 4.39 -6.21
C ALA A 196 -7.10 3.00 -6.51
N LEU A 197 -6.42 2.37 -5.55
CA LEU A 197 -5.86 1.02 -5.68
C LEU A 197 -6.96 -0.03 -5.96
N LEU A 198 -8.06 0.01 -5.22
CA LEU A 198 -9.18 -0.91 -5.44
C LEU A 198 -9.85 -0.71 -6.81
N ARG A 199 -9.74 0.46 -7.42
CA ARG A 199 -10.34 0.77 -8.73
C ARG A 199 -9.39 0.57 -9.89
N LEU A 200 -8.10 0.85 -9.72
CA LEU A 200 -7.08 0.85 -10.78
C LEU A 200 -6.18 -0.37 -10.77
N GLY A 201 -5.98 -1.01 -9.61
CA GLY A 201 -5.06 -2.14 -9.46
C GLY A 201 -5.30 -3.24 -10.51
N GLU A 202 -4.24 -3.84 -11.06
CA GLU A 202 -4.35 -4.91 -12.05
C GLU A 202 -4.92 -6.21 -11.43
N PRO A 203 -5.67 -7.02 -12.19
CA PRO A 203 -6.13 -8.32 -11.72
C PRO A 203 -4.95 -9.29 -11.59
N LEU A 204 -4.94 -10.10 -10.54
CA LEU A 204 -3.94 -11.16 -10.32
C LEU A 204 -3.95 -12.21 -11.43
N ASP A 205 -5.14 -12.50 -11.98
CA ASP A 205 -5.32 -13.45 -13.09
C ASP A 205 -5.60 -12.67 -14.38
N PRO A 206 -4.71 -12.75 -15.38
CA PRO A 206 -4.88 -12.06 -16.66
C PRO A 206 -5.96 -12.67 -17.54
N SER A 207 -6.64 -13.76 -17.13
CA SER A 207 -7.69 -14.37 -17.97
C SER A 207 -8.81 -13.37 -18.27
N PRO A 208 -9.38 -13.40 -19.50
CA PRO A 208 -10.45 -12.47 -19.90
C PRO A 208 -11.68 -12.54 -18.99
N ALA A 209 -12.05 -13.75 -18.54
CA ALA A 209 -13.19 -13.95 -17.65
C ALA A 209 -12.93 -13.30 -16.28
N MET A 210 -11.73 -13.48 -15.71
CA MET A 210 -11.36 -12.90 -14.42
C MET A 210 -11.24 -11.38 -14.49
N ARG A 211 -10.74 -10.82 -15.60
CA ARG A 211 -10.75 -9.37 -15.83
C ARG A 211 -12.14 -8.77 -15.76
N VAL A 212 -13.14 -9.41 -16.40
CA VAL A 212 -14.53 -8.96 -16.36
C VAL A 212 -15.10 -9.04 -14.94
N ILE A 213 -14.91 -10.16 -14.26
CA ILE A 213 -15.36 -10.36 -12.89
C ILE A 213 -14.73 -9.31 -11.96
N THR A 214 -13.42 -9.16 -12.00
CA THR A 214 -12.70 -8.19 -11.19
C THR A 214 -13.18 -6.77 -11.44
N ARG A 215 -13.39 -6.38 -12.72
CA ARG A 215 -13.89 -5.06 -13.09
C ARG A 215 -15.27 -4.75 -12.50
N LEU A 216 -16.15 -5.76 -12.41
CA LEU A 216 -17.48 -5.61 -11.82
C LEU A 216 -17.45 -5.54 -10.28
N PHE A 217 -16.55 -6.31 -9.64
CA PHE A 217 -16.51 -6.41 -8.19
C PHE A 217 -15.69 -5.29 -7.51
N ARG A 218 -14.72 -4.68 -8.19
CA ARG A 218 -13.89 -3.59 -7.65
C ARG A 218 -14.68 -2.40 -7.09
N PRO A 219 -15.69 -1.84 -7.79
CA PRO A 219 -16.47 -0.75 -7.23
C PRO A 219 -17.23 -1.16 -5.98
N MET A 220 -17.67 -2.42 -5.91
CA MET A 220 -18.35 -2.97 -4.73
C MET A 220 -17.37 -3.14 -3.57
N ALA A 221 -16.16 -3.66 -3.81
CA ALA A 221 -15.13 -3.77 -2.80
C ALA A 221 -14.77 -2.39 -2.20
N ALA A 222 -14.56 -1.38 -3.05
CA ALA A 222 -14.30 -0.02 -2.61
C ALA A 222 -15.47 0.58 -1.80
N PHE A 223 -16.71 0.31 -2.21
CA PHE A 223 -17.90 0.75 -1.48
C PHE A 223 -17.99 0.09 -0.10
N VAL A 224 -17.82 -1.23 -0.03
CA VAL A 224 -17.88 -1.98 1.24
C VAL A 224 -16.75 -1.58 2.18
N TYR A 225 -15.53 -1.42 1.65
CA TYR A 225 -14.39 -0.90 2.39
C TYR A 225 -14.72 0.47 3.02
N LEU A 226 -15.21 1.42 2.21
CA LEU A 226 -15.55 2.75 2.69
C LEU A 226 -16.64 2.72 3.77
N ARG A 227 -17.62 1.82 3.65
CA ARG A 227 -18.66 1.63 4.69
C ARG A 227 -18.08 1.06 5.98
N GLY A 228 -17.15 0.10 5.88
CA GLY A 228 -16.41 -0.44 7.03
C GLY A 228 -15.59 0.65 7.74
N TYR A 229 -14.93 1.50 6.97
CA TYR A 229 -14.20 2.66 7.48
C TYR A 229 -15.14 3.65 8.21
N GLN A 230 -16.20 4.08 7.53
CA GLN A 230 -17.19 5.06 8.06
C GLN A 230 -17.93 4.59 9.30
N LEU A 231 -17.99 3.29 9.56
CA LEU A 231 -18.52 2.76 10.82
C LEU A 231 -17.66 3.16 12.02
N MET A 232 -16.34 3.30 11.81
CA MET A 232 -15.36 3.56 12.88
C MET A 232 -14.98 5.04 12.99
N ALA A 233 -14.94 5.76 11.86
CA ALA A 233 -14.55 7.16 11.80
C ALA A 233 -15.25 7.89 10.65
N PRO A 234 -15.62 9.17 10.83
CA PRO A 234 -16.15 9.98 9.74
C PRO A 234 -15.09 10.18 8.66
N VAL A 235 -15.54 10.34 7.42
CA VAL A 235 -14.71 10.74 6.27
C VAL A 235 -15.46 11.80 5.49
N ASP A 236 -14.84 12.93 5.21
CA ASP A 236 -15.37 13.89 4.25
C ASP A 236 -15.20 13.32 2.84
N THR A 237 -16.31 12.84 2.29
CA THR A 237 -16.30 12.18 0.98
C THR A 237 -16.01 13.15 -0.15
N THR A 238 -16.31 14.44 -0.03
CA THR A 238 -15.96 15.47 -1.02
C THR A 238 -14.45 15.67 -1.04
N LEU A 239 -13.87 15.89 0.14
CA LEU A 239 -12.42 16.01 0.29
C LEU A 239 -11.68 14.74 -0.15
N MET A 240 -12.18 13.57 0.24
CA MET A 240 -11.65 12.28 -0.21
C MET A 240 -11.63 12.18 -1.75
N TRP A 241 -12.70 12.59 -2.45
CA TRP A 241 -12.71 12.54 -3.91
C TRP A 241 -11.75 13.54 -4.55
N ARG A 242 -11.49 14.69 -3.93
CA ARG A 242 -10.40 15.59 -4.38
C ARG A 242 -9.04 14.91 -4.24
N TRP A 243 -8.79 14.21 -3.13
CA TRP A 243 -7.59 13.39 -2.97
C TRP A 243 -7.49 12.23 -3.96
N VAL A 244 -8.60 11.62 -4.38
CA VAL A 244 -8.59 10.55 -5.42
C VAL A 244 -8.00 11.07 -6.72
N VAL A 245 -8.20 12.33 -7.10
CA VAL A 245 -7.54 12.92 -8.30
C VAL A 245 -6.03 12.78 -8.19
N VAL A 246 -5.47 13.24 -7.10
CA VAL A 246 -4.02 13.22 -6.85
C VAL A 246 -3.48 11.80 -6.74
N ARG A 247 -4.16 10.97 -5.94
CA ARG A 247 -3.71 9.59 -5.66
C ARG A 247 -3.84 8.65 -6.87
N ALA A 248 -4.76 8.92 -7.79
CA ALA A 248 -4.85 8.18 -9.05
C ALA A 248 -3.68 8.53 -10.00
N ILE A 249 -3.27 9.79 -10.04
CA ILE A 249 -2.13 10.24 -10.84
C ILE A 249 -0.82 9.73 -10.25
N GLU A 250 -0.66 9.78 -8.94
CA GLU A 250 0.46 9.16 -8.23
C GLU A 250 0.54 7.65 -8.53
N HIS A 251 -0.60 6.95 -8.55
CA HIS A 251 -0.63 5.53 -8.91
C HIS A 251 -0.09 5.28 -10.32
N LEU A 252 -0.40 6.13 -11.29
CA LEU A 252 0.18 6.05 -12.63
C LEU A 252 1.71 6.17 -12.59
N ALA A 253 2.24 7.13 -11.83
CA ALA A 253 3.68 7.32 -11.67
C ALA A 253 4.33 6.07 -11.04
N ILE A 254 3.75 5.54 -9.96
CA ILE A 254 4.25 4.33 -9.30
C ILE A 254 4.24 3.14 -10.28
N VAL A 255 3.13 2.86 -10.95
CA VAL A 255 3.04 1.73 -11.90
C VAL A 255 4.09 1.85 -12.99
N ARG A 256 4.31 3.04 -13.55
CA ARG A 256 5.34 3.26 -14.57
C ARG A 256 6.76 3.07 -14.03
N ALA A 257 7.02 3.48 -12.80
CA ALA A 257 8.32 3.29 -12.15
C ALA A 257 8.65 1.81 -11.91
N ILE A 258 7.63 1.02 -11.55
CA ILE A 258 7.81 -0.37 -11.14
C ILE A 258 7.65 -1.38 -12.29
N SER A 259 7.01 -0.98 -13.40
CA SER A 259 6.79 -1.89 -14.52
C SER A 259 8.10 -2.12 -15.28
N PRO A 260 8.50 -3.37 -15.52
CA PRO A 260 9.65 -3.66 -16.38
C PRO A 260 9.42 -3.05 -17.78
N PRO A 261 10.48 -2.55 -18.44
CA PRO A 261 10.36 -1.94 -19.76
C PRO A 261 9.70 -2.84 -20.84
N ASP A 262 9.86 -4.16 -20.68
CA ASP A 262 9.34 -5.18 -21.60
C ASP A 262 8.03 -5.82 -21.14
N ALA A 263 7.41 -5.30 -20.08
CA ALA A 263 6.16 -5.85 -19.57
C ALA A 263 5.01 -5.49 -20.52
N ASP A 264 4.29 -6.48 -20.99
CA ASP A 264 3.03 -6.32 -21.75
C ASP A 264 1.89 -5.90 -20.81
N ILE A 265 2.09 -4.78 -20.10
CA ILE A 265 1.11 -4.18 -19.22
C ILE A 265 0.46 -3.04 -19.99
N PRO A 266 -0.89 -3.04 -20.15
CA PRO A 266 -1.59 -1.93 -20.78
C PRO A 266 -1.28 -0.61 -20.06
N ASP A 267 -0.99 0.46 -20.82
CA ASP A 267 -0.77 1.79 -20.23
C ASP A 267 -2.00 2.20 -19.40
N PRO A 268 -1.87 2.42 -18.09
CA PRO A 268 -2.99 2.71 -17.22
C PRO A 268 -3.55 4.14 -17.39
N VAL A 269 -2.99 4.97 -18.27
CA VAL A 269 -3.39 6.38 -18.46
C VAL A 269 -4.90 6.51 -18.65
N ALA A 270 -5.50 5.78 -19.58
CA ALA A 270 -6.94 5.88 -19.85
C ALA A 270 -7.81 5.49 -18.64
N ALA A 271 -7.38 4.49 -17.86
CA ALA A 271 -8.07 4.09 -16.62
C ALA A 271 -7.95 5.17 -15.54
N VAL A 272 -6.78 5.77 -15.42
CA VAL A 272 -6.52 6.87 -14.49
C VAL A 272 -7.34 8.10 -14.88
N GLU A 273 -7.34 8.52 -16.15
CA GLU A 273 -8.16 9.64 -16.64
C GLU A 273 -9.66 9.40 -16.38
N GLY A 274 -10.13 8.17 -16.60
CA GLY A 274 -11.52 7.78 -16.30
C GLY A 274 -11.85 7.93 -14.81
N LEU A 275 -10.95 7.51 -13.91
CA LEU A 275 -11.14 7.68 -12.47
C LEU A 275 -11.07 9.15 -12.05
N VAL A 276 -10.12 9.90 -12.59
CA VAL A 276 -9.96 11.35 -12.37
C VAL A 276 -11.24 12.10 -12.76
N ALA A 277 -11.81 11.82 -13.94
CA ALA A 277 -13.06 12.44 -14.38
C ALA A 277 -14.25 12.16 -13.44
N VAL A 278 -14.32 10.96 -12.87
CA VAL A 278 -15.32 10.62 -11.84
C VAL A 278 -15.03 11.39 -10.54
N ALA A 279 -13.77 11.46 -10.14
CA ALA A 279 -13.34 12.10 -8.91
C ALA A 279 -13.61 13.61 -8.93
N GLN A 280 -13.31 14.29 -10.03
CA GLN A 280 -13.61 15.72 -10.21
C GLN A 280 -15.11 16.05 -10.12
N LYS A 281 -15.98 15.16 -10.57
CA LYS A 281 -17.44 15.35 -10.45
C LYS A 281 -17.93 15.17 -9.01
N ARG A 282 -17.30 14.33 -8.24
CA ARG A 282 -17.70 13.99 -6.87
C ARG A 282 -17.03 14.86 -5.81
N GLY A 283 -15.90 15.48 -6.14
CA GLY A 283 -15.14 16.39 -5.29
C GLY A 283 -15.58 17.88 -5.39
N ARG A 284 -16.66 18.13 -6.15
CA ARG A 284 -17.36 19.42 -6.20
C ARG A 284 -18.50 19.43 -5.17
#